data_8dcb7b11c4502376b46ec78c77fd2f23
#
_entry.id   8dcb7b11c4502376b46ec78c77fd2f23
#
_cell.length_a   1.000
_cell.length_b   1.000
_cell.length_c   1.000
_cell.angle_alpha   90.00
_cell.angle_beta   90.00
_cell.angle_gamma   90.00
#
_symmetry.space_group_name_H-M   'P 1'
#
loop_
_entity.id
_entity.type
_entity.pdbx_description
1 polymer ?
#
loop_
_entity_poly.entity_id
_entity_poly.type
_entity_poly.pdbx_seq_one_letter_code
_entity_poly.pdbx_strand_id
1 'polypeptide(L)'
;MDRVNHVSNLYFIPEQAALAKWLVKNSCGDKAFFCNSGAEANEAAIKLSRKYAKTKLNIDYPVILTALESFHGRTVTTITATGQPKYQKDFGPLTPGFEYFEYNNIVSLQAAVEKIKAAKDQGHGLAAILIEPLQGEGGVKAGEVEFFKYVRQICDETGALWVSDEVQTGMGRTGKMWGYQNLEGIEPDAFTSAKVHSNL
;
A
#
# COMPACT_ATOMS: atom_id res chain seq x y z
N MET A 1 -20.86 -2.23 -28.39
CA MET A 1 -20.17 -1.25 -27.53
C MET A 1 -20.23 0.09 -28.22
N ASP A 2 -21.02 1.00 -27.68
CA ASP A 2 -21.28 2.28 -28.33
C ASP A 2 -20.31 3.39 -27.91
N ARG A 3 -19.30 3.05 -27.13
CA ARG A 3 -18.27 3.97 -26.59
C ARG A 3 -16.87 3.36 -26.64
N VAL A 4 -15.87 4.22 -26.54
CA VAL A 4 -14.44 3.87 -26.64
C VAL A 4 -13.96 3.09 -25.44
N ASN A 5 -13.28 1.96 -25.64
CA ASN A 5 -12.72 1.14 -24.58
C ASN A 5 -11.46 1.73 -23.95
N HIS A 6 -10.59 2.34 -24.78
CA HIS A 6 -9.30 2.88 -24.34
C HIS A 6 -8.82 3.96 -25.31
N VAL A 7 -8.38 5.07 -24.74
CA VAL A 7 -7.85 6.23 -25.49
C VAL A 7 -6.50 6.72 -24.97
N SER A 8 -5.81 5.93 -24.19
CA SER A 8 -4.60 6.30 -23.46
C SER A 8 -4.77 7.52 -22.53
N ASN A 9 -3.69 8.04 -21.98
CA ASN A 9 -3.69 9.25 -21.13
C ASN A 9 -3.61 10.57 -21.95
N LEU A 10 -3.79 10.50 -23.26
CA LEU A 10 -3.75 11.68 -24.14
C LEU A 10 -5.08 12.44 -24.19
N TYR A 11 -6.16 11.83 -23.77
CA TYR A 11 -7.50 12.40 -23.83
C TYR A 11 -8.20 12.33 -22.47
N PHE A 12 -9.07 13.30 -22.23
CA PHE A 12 -9.95 13.27 -21.06
C PHE A 12 -11.12 12.32 -21.29
N ILE A 13 -11.33 11.41 -20.35
CA ILE A 13 -12.45 10.47 -20.33
C ILE A 13 -13.44 10.92 -19.25
N PRO A 14 -14.66 11.38 -19.61
CA PRO A 14 -15.62 11.91 -18.64
C PRO A 14 -15.97 10.90 -17.53
N GLU A 15 -16.12 9.63 -17.89
CA GLU A 15 -16.42 8.55 -16.95
C GLU A 15 -15.30 8.32 -15.95
N GLN A 16 -14.04 8.39 -16.39
CA GLN A 16 -12.87 8.31 -15.51
C GLN A 16 -12.83 9.49 -14.53
N ALA A 17 -13.10 10.70 -15.02
CA ALA A 17 -13.17 11.89 -14.17
C ALA A 17 -14.32 11.81 -13.16
N ALA A 18 -15.48 11.30 -13.56
CA ALA A 18 -16.61 11.08 -12.67
C ALA A 18 -16.29 10.05 -11.57
N LEU A 19 -15.64 8.94 -11.96
CA LEU A 19 -15.19 7.91 -11.01
C LEU A 19 -14.13 8.46 -10.05
N ALA A 20 -13.14 9.21 -10.54
CA ALA A 20 -12.14 9.86 -9.70
C ALA A 20 -12.79 10.77 -8.65
N LYS A 21 -13.73 11.61 -9.07
CA LYS A 21 -14.49 12.51 -8.18
C LYS A 21 -15.28 11.72 -7.11
N TRP A 22 -15.88 10.61 -7.52
CA TRP A 22 -16.63 9.77 -6.59
C TRP A 22 -15.70 9.09 -5.58
N LEU A 23 -14.54 8.55 -6.02
CA LEU A 23 -13.55 7.93 -5.15
C LEU A 23 -13.02 8.93 -4.12
N VAL A 24 -12.62 10.13 -4.56
CA VAL A 24 -12.15 11.21 -3.66
C VAL A 24 -13.20 11.58 -2.62
N LYS A 25 -14.48 11.70 -3.03
CA LYS A 25 -15.56 12.04 -2.10
C LYS A 25 -15.82 10.97 -1.04
N ASN A 26 -15.49 9.70 -1.32
CA ASN A 26 -15.82 8.55 -0.47
C ASN A 26 -14.59 7.85 0.11
N SER A 27 -13.46 8.55 0.20
CA SER A 27 -12.20 8.01 0.76
C SER A 27 -11.36 9.12 1.40
N CYS A 28 -10.22 8.76 1.97
CA CYS A 28 -9.21 9.69 2.46
C CYS A 28 -8.37 10.35 1.35
N GLY A 29 -8.49 9.90 0.10
CA GLY A 29 -7.66 10.36 -1.01
C GLY A 29 -8.16 11.65 -1.64
N ASP A 30 -7.24 12.56 -2.00
CA ASP A 30 -7.52 13.81 -2.74
C ASP A 30 -7.45 13.64 -4.26
N LYS A 31 -6.80 12.58 -4.73
CA LYS A 31 -6.57 12.29 -6.14
C LYS A 31 -6.63 10.80 -6.40
N ALA A 32 -7.00 10.43 -7.63
CA ALA A 32 -7.02 9.06 -8.10
C ALA A 32 -6.06 8.86 -9.28
N PHE A 33 -5.35 7.73 -9.27
CA PHE A 33 -4.56 7.23 -10.38
C PHE A 33 -5.15 5.90 -10.83
N PHE A 34 -5.37 5.74 -12.14
CA PHE A 34 -5.98 4.55 -12.71
C PHE A 34 -4.93 3.66 -13.40
N CYS A 35 -5.03 2.36 -13.18
CA CYS A 35 -4.20 1.33 -13.79
C CYS A 35 -5.03 0.07 -14.02
N ASN A 36 -4.43 -1.05 -14.47
CA ASN A 36 -5.19 -2.19 -14.97
C ASN A 36 -5.39 -3.30 -13.93
N SER A 37 -4.68 -3.27 -12.82
CA SER A 37 -4.73 -4.36 -11.82
C SER A 37 -4.30 -3.90 -10.42
N GLY A 38 -4.61 -4.71 -9.39
CA GLY A 38 -4.13 -4.47 -8.04
C GLY A 38 -2.60 -4.51 -7.92
N ALA A 39 -1.94 -5.38 -8.68
CA ALA A 39 -0.47 -5.41 -8.72
C ALA A 39 0.11 -4.10 -9.27
N GLU A 40 -0.47 -3.55 -10.35
CA GLU A 40 -0.06 -2.26 -10.90
C GLU A 40 -0.38 -1.10 -9.95
N ALA A 41 -1.49 -1.16 -9.21
CA ALA A 41 -1.81 -0.18 -8.19
C ALA A 41 -0.75 -0.17 -7.07
N ASN A 42 -0.33 -1.35 -6.61
CA ASN A 42 0.73 -1.49 -5.61
C ASN A 42 2.11 -1.07 -6.18
N GLU A 43 2.44 -1.38 -7.42
CA GLU A 43 3.64 -0.85 -8.10
C GLU A 43 3.63 0.69 -8.14
N ALA A 44 2.49 1.30 -8.45
CA ALA A 44 2.35 2.75 -8.46
C ALA A 44 2.54 3.35 -7.06
N ALA A 45 1.95 2.74 -6.02
CA ALA A 45 2.10 3.16 -4.64
C ALA A 45 3.55 3.03 -4.14
N ILE A 46 4.24 1.93 -4.46
CA ILE A 46 5.66 1.72 -4.17
C ILE A 46 6.52 2.80 -4.84
N LYS A 47 6.29 3.07 -6.13
CA LYS A 47 7.00 4.13 -6.87
C LYS A 47 6.72 5.52 -6.29
N LEU A 48 5.47 5.81 -5.95
CA LEU A 48 5.07 7.06 -5.30
C LEU A 48 5.80 7.25 -3.98
N SER A 49 5.79 6.24 -3.12
CA SER A 49 6.46 6.25 -1.80
C SER A 49 7.96 6.49 -1.94
N ARG A 50 8.63 5.81 -2.86
CA ARG A 50 10.06 6.00 -3.13
C ARG A 50 10.36 7.41 -3.66
N LYS A 51 9.54 7.91 -4.57
CA LYS A 51 9.71 9.27 -5.10
C LYS A 51 9.48 10.31 -4.01
N TYR A 52 8.43 10.16 -3.22
CA TYR A 52 8.11 11.03 -2.09
C TYR A 52 9.28 11.07 -1.08
N ALA A 53 9.77 9.92 -0.67
CA ALA A 53 10.89 9.81 0.27
C ALA A 53 12.14 10.54 -0.25
N LYS A 54 12.48 10.37 -1.53
CA LYS A 54 13.62 11.07 -2.14
C LYS A 54 13.42 12.57 -2.22
N THR A 55 12.23 13.04 -2.62
CA THR A 55 12.00 14.46 -2.94
C THR A 55 11.52 15.30 -1.78
N LYS A 56 10.89 14.69 -0.77
CA LYS A 56 10.31 15.38 0.39
C LYS A 56 11.05 15.09 1.70
N LEU A 57 11.56 13.87 1.86
CA LEU A 57 12.23 13.45 3.07
C LEU A 57 13.77 13.43 2.92
N ASN A 58 14.30 13.66 1.72
CA ASN A 58 15.73 13.62 1.39
C ASN A 58 16.39 12.27 1.76
N ILE A 59 15.68 11.17 1.51
CA ILE A 59 16.15 9.80 1.75
C ILE A 59 16.77 9.25 0.47
N ASP A 60 18.06 8.90 0.46
CA ASP A 60 18.74 8.34 -0.71
C ASP A 60 18.36 6.90 -0.98
N TYR A 61 18.23 6.09 0.07
CA TYR A 61 17.86 4.67 0.01
C TYR A 61 16.53 4.43 0.74
N PRO A 62 15.39 4.71 0.07
CA PRO A 62 14.07 4.56 0.66
C PRO A 62 13.74 3.09 0.91
N VAL A 63 13.35 2.78 2.14
CA VAL A 63 12.91 1.45 2.56
C VAL A 63 11.39 1.46 2.77
N ILE A 64 10.72 0.42 2.27
CA ILE A 64 9.30 0.17 2.49
C ILE A 64 9.17 -1.02 3.44
N LEU A 65 8.40 -0.85 4.50
CA LEU A 65 8.04 -1.92 5.41
C LEU A 65 6.75 -2.59 4.94
N THR A 66 6.74 -3.92 4.94
CA THR A 66 5.55 -4.74 4.65
C THR A 66 5.41 -5.84 5.70
N ALA A 67 4.19 -6.33 5.88
CA ALA A 67 3.95 -7.40 6.86
C ALA A 67 4.34 -8.78 6.29
N LEU A 68 4.85 -9.65 7.14
CA LEU A 68 4.94 -11.09 6.84
C LEU A 68 3.53 -11.64 6.59
N GLU A 69 3.45 -12.71 5.79
CA GLU A 69 2.20 -13.34 5.35
C GLU A 69 1.26 -12.40 4.54
N SER A 70 1.73 -11.23 4.11
CA SER A 70 0.98 -10.32 3.23
C SER A 70 0.90 -10.82 1.79
N PHE A 71 0.01 -10.20 0.99
CA PHE A 71 -0.05 -10.43 -0.44
C PHE A 71 -0.32 -9.12 -1.20
N HIS A 72 0.67 -8.65 -1.97
CA HIS A 72 0.60 -7.37 -2.68
C HIS A 72 0.62 -7.48 -4.21
N GLY A 73 0.75 -8.68 -4.75
CA GLY A 73 0.73 -8.93 -6.20
C GLY A 73 1.79 -9.93 -6.66
N ARG A 74 1.92 -10.07 -7.98
CA ARG A 74 2.82 -11.07 -8.61
C ARG A 74 3.81 -10.48 -9.62
N THR A 75 3.97 -9.17 -9.70
CA THR A 75 5.11 -8.55 -10.39
C THR A 75 6.37 -8.70 -9.53
N VAL A 76 7.56 -8.53 -10.09
CA VAL A 76 8.82 -8.74 -9.35
C VAL A 76 8.89 -7.87 -8.09
N THR A 77 8.45 -6.59 -8.18
CA THR A 77 8.44 -5.71 -7.01
C THR A 77 7.34 -6.09 -6.01
N THR A 78 6.14 -6.41 -6.48
CA THR A 78 5.05 -6.77 -5.57
C THR A 78 5.20 -8.15 -4.94
N ILE A 79 5.89 -9.12 -5.57
CA ILE A 79 6.27 -10.36 -4.88
C ILE A 79 7.34 -10.11 -3.82
N THR A 80 8.23 -9.13 -4.04
CA THR A 80 9.16 -8.70 -2.99
C THR A 80 8.40 -8.08 -1.82
N ALA A 81 7.45 -7.18 -2.08
CA ALA A 81 6.58 -6.61 -1.06
C ALA A 81 5.74 -7.68 -0.33
N THR A 82 5.39 -8.77 -1.01
CA THR A 82 4.66 -9.90 -0.44
C THR A 82 5.57 -10.68 0.51
N GLY A 83 5.29 -10.61 1.81
CA GLY A 83 6.11 -11.20 2.87
C GLY A 83 5.95 -12.73 3.02
N GLN A 84 5.94 -13.46 1.91
CA GLN A 84 5.77 -14.90 1.85
C GLN A 84 6.82 -15.56 0.95
N PRO A 85 7.81 -16.28 1.50
CA PRO A 85 8.91 -16.87 0.74
C PRO A 85 8.46 -17.80 -0.40
N LYS A 86 7.31 -18.46 -0.26
CA LYS A 86 6.76 -19.36 -1.31
C LYS A 86 6.47 -18.63 -2.63
N TYR A 87 6.12 -17.32 -2.58
CA TYR A 87 5.88 -16.52 -3.78
C TYR A 87 7.16 -15.89 -4.34
N GLN A 88 8.21 -15.78 -3.53
CA GLN A 88 9.49 -15.20 -3.92
C GLN A 88 10.46 -16.22 -4.52
N LYS A 89 10.24 -17.53 -4.21
CA LYS A 89 11.06 -18.63 -4.67
C LYS A 89 11.20 -18.60 -6.20
N ASP A 90 12.43 -18.77 -6.69
CA ASP A 90 12.81 -18.86 -8.10
C ASP A 90 12.65 -17.55 -8.92
N PHE A 91 12.31 -16.41 -8.28
CA PHE A 91 12.16 -15.08 -8.92
C PHE A 91 13.22 -14.05 -8.50
N GLY A 92 14.31 -14.48 -7.88
CA GLY A 92 15.43 -13.59 -7.54
C GLY A 92 16.24 -13.14 -8.76
N PRO A 93 16.99 -12.01 -8.64
CA PRO A 93 17.13 -11.20 -7.44
C PRO A 93 15.87 -10.36 -7.17
N LEU A 94 15.48 -10.29 -5.89
CA LEU A 94 14.34 -9.50 -5.47
C LEU A 94 14.65 -8.00 -5.51
N THR A 95 13.60 -7.18 -5.62
CA THR A 95 13.73 -5.72 -5.64
C THR A 95 14.25 -5.20 -4.29
N PRO A 96 15.37 -4.45 -4.22
CA PRO A 96 15.91 -3.94 -2.96
C PRO A 96 15.02 -2.87 -2.32
N GLY A 97 15.23 -2.61 -1.02
CA GLY A 97 14.55 -1.58 -0.26
C GLY A 97 13.22 -2.03 0.33
N PHE A 98 13.13 -3.29 0.72
CA PHE A 98 12.03 -3.84 1.50
C PHE A 98 12.56 -4.47 2.79
N GLU A 99 11.82 -4.28 3.88
CA GLU A 99 12.01 -4.96 5.16
C GLU A 99 10.65 -5.44 5.67
N TYR A 100 10.65 -6.43 6.57
CA TYR A 100 9.44 -7.12 6.98
C TYR A 100 9.24 -7.08 8.49
N PHE A 101 7.98 -7.13 8.93
CA PHE A 101 7.57 -7.24 10.32
C PHE A 101 6.39 -8.22 10.44
N GLU A 102 6.13 -8.72 11.64
CA GLU A 102 4.98 -9.57 11.92
C GLU A 102 3.70 -8.73 12.05
N TYR A 103 2.64 -9.15 11.37
CA TYR A 103 1.34 -8.47 11.40
C TYR A 103 0.73 -8.47 12.82
N ASN A 104 0.14 -7.34 13.25
CA ASN A 104 -0.37 -7.10 14.60
C ASN A 104 0.68 -7.22 15.72
N ASN A 105 1.97 -7.11 15.41
CA ASN A 105 3.05 -7.17 16.39
C ASN A 105 3.82 -5.83 16.44
N ILE A 106 3.46 -5.01 17.43
CA ILE A 106 4.10 -3.69 17.64
C ILE A 106 5.61 -3.82 17.87
N VAL A 107 6.04 -4.83 18.63
CA VAL A 107 7.47 -5.03 18.93
C VAL A 107 8.26 -5.37 17.67
N SER A 108 7.71 -6.24 16.82
CA SER A 108 8.32 -6.59 15.52
C SER A 108 8.39 -5.37 14.59
N LEU A 109 7.32 -4.57 14.51
CA LEU A 109 7.31 -3.34 13.71
C LEU A 109 8.34 -2.34 14.23
N GLN A 110 8.41 -2.12 15.54
CA GLN A 110 9.39 -1.24 16.15
C GLN A 110 10.82 -1.68 15.85
N ALA A 111 11.12 -2.97 15.98
CA ALA A 111 12.45 -3.50 15.67
C ALA A 111 12.85 -3.26 14.21
N ALA A 112 11.90 -3.43 13.26
CA ALA A 112 12.14 -3.14 11.85
C ALA A 112 12.41 -1.65 11.59
N VAL A 113 11.68 -0.76 12.25
CA VAL A 113 11.91 0.69 12.16
C VAL A 113 13.28 1.07 12.73
N GLU A 114 13.66 0.56 13.89
CA GLU A 114 14.96 0.83 14.49
C GLU A 114 16.14 0.31 13.64
N LYS A 115 15.97 -0.84 12.99
CA LYS A 115 16.94 -1.34 12.00
C LYS A 115 17.16 -0.34 10.85
N ILE A 116 16.09 0.26 10.33
CA ILE A 116 16.19 1.28 9.26
C ILE A 116 16.87 2.56 9.81
N LYS A 117 16.48 3.00 11.00
CA LYS A 117 17.10 4.17 11.64
C LYS A 117 18.60 4.00 11.90
N ALA A 118 19.02 2.80 12.26
CA ALA A 118 20.44 2.48 12.48
C ALA A 118 21.31 2.62 11.21
N ALA A 119 20.69 2.52 10.02
CA ALA A 119 21.35 2.70 8.72
C ALA A 119 21.20 4.13 8.16
N LYS A 120 20.71 5.09 8.95
CA LYS A 120 20.45 6.47 8.51
C LYS A 120 21.71 7.17 7.98
N ASP A 121 22.86 6.98 8.61
CA ASP A 121 24.13 7.57 8.16
C ASP A 121 24.60 7.04 6.81
N GLN A 122 24.04 5.91 6.35
CA GLN A 122 24.24 5.34 5.03
C GLN A 122 23.15 5.83 4.03
N GLY A 123 22.33 6.79 4.40
CA GLY A 123 21.27 7.35 3.57
C GLY A 123 19.95 6.56 3.56
N HIS A 124 19.83 5.52 4.39
CA HIS A 124 18.58 4.76 4.52
C HIS A 124 17.53 5.53 5.32
N GLY A 125 16.25 5.32 4.96
CA GLY A 125 15.14 5.88 5.72
C GLY A 125 13.82 5.21 5.35
N LEU A 126 12.86 5.28 6.27
CA LEU A 126 11.52 4.74 6.07
C LEU A 126 10.77 5.61 5.05
N ALA A 127 10.36 5.01 3.95
CA ALA A 127 9.58 5.66 2.90
C ALA A 127 8.08 5.45 3.08
N ALA A 128 7.69 4.22 3.44
CA ALA A 128 6.30 3.86 3.66
C ALA A 128 6.16 2.57 4.47
N ILE A 129 4.99 2.41 5.07
CA ILE A 129 4.47 1.13 5.54
C ILE A 129 3.32 0.76 4.60
N LEU A 130 3.50 -0.29 3.78
CA LEU A 130 2.49 -0.85 2.89
C LEU A 130 1.87 -2.07 3.57
N ILE A 131 0.58 -1.99 3.89
CA ILE A 131 -0.07 -2.99 4.73
C ILE A 131 -1.57 -3.12 4.41
N GLU A 132 -2.08 -4.34 4.48
CA GLU A 132 -3.50 -4.66 4.34
C GLU A 132 -4.23 -4.38 5.66
N PRO A 133 -5.42 -3.75 5.67
CA PRO A 133 -6.21 -3.61 6.91
C PRO A 133 -6.75 -4.95 7.43
N LEU A 134 -6.82 -5.96 6.55
CA LEU A 134 -7.11 -7.36 6.84
C LEU A 134 -6.29 -8.20 5.88
N GLN A 135 -5.42 -9.07 6.39
CA GLN A 135 -4.69 -10.04 5.56
C GLN A 135 -5.64 -11.14 5.09
N GLY A 136 -5.89 -11.23 3.78
CA GLY A 136 -6.69 -12.29 3.19
C GLY A 136 -5.90 -13.59 3.02
N GLU A 137 -4.85 -13.55 2.22
CA GLU A 137 -3.98 -14.69 1.89
C GLU A 137 -3.17 -15.21 3.10
N GLY A 138 -2.96 -14.38 4.11
CA GLY A 138 -2.30 -14.71 5.37
C GLY A 138 -3.19 -15.41 6.40
N GLY A 139 -4.41 -15.85 6.04
CA GLY A 139 -5.30 -16.60 6.90
C GLY A 139 -6.46 -15.79 7.50
N VAL A 140 -6.92 -14.77 6.81
CA VAL A 140 -8.06 -13.90 7.20
C VAL A 140 -7.84 -13.30 8.60
N LYS A 141 -6.75 -12.56 8.74
CA LYS A 141 -6.38 -11.87 9.99
C LYS A 141 -6.78 -10.40 9.91
N ALA A 142 -7.70 -9.98 10.75
CA ALA A 142 -8.06 -8.57 10.88
C ALA A 142 -6.96 -7.77 11.57
N GLY A 143 -6.77 -6.53 11.15
CA GLY A 143 -5.87 -5.59 11.81
C GLY A 143 -6.43 -5.14 13.15
N GLU A 144 -5.58 -5.10 14.17
CA GLU A 144 -5.92 -4.58 15.49
C GLU A 144 -5.82 -3.06 15.50
N VAL A 145 -6.81 -2.39 16.08
CA VAL A 145 -6.87 -0.91 16.09
C VAL A 145 -5.62 -0.32 16.75
N GLU A 146 -5.17 -0.86 17.89
CA GLU A 146 -3.98 -0.36 18.59
C GLU A 146 -2.69 -0.53 17.77
N PHE A 147 -2.60 -1.62 17.00
CA PHE A 147 -1.48 -1.82 16.08
C PHE A 147 -1.49 -0.74 14.97
N PHE A 148 -2.63 -0.43 14.37
CA PHE A 148 -2.74 0.58 13.34
C PHE A 148 -2.59 2.02 13.87
N LYS A 149 -2.97 2.30 15.12
CA LYS A 149 -2.61 3.54 15.80
C LYS A 149 -1.09 3.72 15.85
N TYR A 150 -0.37 2.64 16.17
CA TYR A 150 1.09 2.65 16.19
C TYR A 150 1.70 2.81 14.80
N VAL A 151 1.13 2.16 13.75
CA VAL A 151 1.52 2.39 12.35
C VAL A 151 1.38 3.87 11.99
N ARG A 152 0.25 4.50 12.32
CA ARG A 152 0.03 5.92 12.05
C ARG A 152 1.03 6.80 12.79
N GLN A 153 1.25 6.53 14.08
CA GLN A 153 2.23 7.26 14.89
C GLN A 153 3.63 7.21 14.27
N ILE A 154 4.12 6.02 13.87
CA ILE A 154 5.41 5.89 13.19
C ILE A 154 5.47 6.74 11.92
N CYS A 155 4.42 6.69 11.10
CA CYS A 155 4.37 7.45 9.86
C CYS A 155 4.39 8.97 10.14
N ASP A 156 3.66 9.45 11.14
CA ASP A 156 3.64 10.85 11.54
C ASP A 156 5.00 11.31 12.07
N GLU A 157 5.67 10.50 12.90
CA GLU A 157 6.98 10.82 13.49
C GLU A 157 8.10 10.83 12.45
N THR A 158 8.03 9.98 11.43
CA THR A 158 9.09 9.81 10.43
C THR A 158 8.83 10.59 9.13
N GLY A 159 7.60 11.04 8.92
CA GLY A 159 7.13 11.59 7.65
C GLY A 159 6.88 10.53 6.57
N ALA A 160 7.05 9.24 6.89
CA ALA A 160 6.77 8.15 5.97
C ALA A 160 5.28 8.02 5.66
N LEU A 161 4.95 7.42 4.53
CA LEU A 161 3.55 7.21 4.14
C LEU A 161 3.01 5.90 4.71
N TRP A 162 1.80 5.93 5.27
CA TRP A 162 1.02 4.73 5.43
C TRP A 162 0.20 4.48 4.16
N VAL A 163 0.48 3.38 3.47
CA VAL A 163 -0.26 2.92 2.29
C VAL A 163 -1.12 1.72 2.66
N SER A 164 -2.45 1.86 2.58
CA SER A 164 -3.39 0.75 2.81
C SER A 164 -3.60 -0.04 1.52
N ASP A 165 -3.29 -1.33 1.52
CA ASP A 165 -3.66 -2.21 0.40
C ASP A 165 -5.10 -2.67 0.57
N GLU A 166 -6.01 -2.02 -0.16
CA GLU A 166 -7.44 -2.31 -0.16
C GLU A 166 -7.89 -3.23 -1.32
N VAL A 167 -6.94 -3.86 -2.00
CA VAL A 167 -7.26 -4.75 -3.15
C VAL A 167 -8.20 -5.88 -2.75
N GLN A 168 -8.08 -6.41 -1.53
CA GLN A 168 -8.95 -7.46 -0.99
C GLN A 168 -10.06 -6.94 -0.09
N THR A 169 -9.92 -5.77 0.51
CA THR A 169 -10.76 -5.28 1.61
C THR A 169 -11.68 -4.15 1.21
N GLY A 170 -11.38 -3.44 0.13
CA GLY A 170 -12.14 -2.29 -0.33
C GLY A 170 -13.51 -2.63 -0.92
N MET A 171 -14.25 -1.58 -1.23
CA MET A 171 -15.53 -1.60 -1.94
C MET A 171 -16.62 -2.44 -1.24
N GLY A 172 -16.73 -2.28 0.06
CA GLY A 172 -17.81 -2.86 0.86
C GLY A 172 -17.55 -4.27 1.42
N ARG A 173 -16.41 -4.92 1.08
CA ARG A 173 -16.13 -6.32 1.47
C ARG A 173 -16.04 -6.53 2.99
N THR A 174 -15.67 -5.50 3.74
CA THR A 174 -15.54 -5.55 5.20
C THR A 174 -16.72 -4.91 5.94
N GLY A 175 -17.80 -4.57 5.22
CA GLY A 175 -18.97 -3.87 5.78
C GLY A 175 -18.86 -2.34 5.80
N LYS A 176 -17.67 -1.79 5.55
CA LYS A 176 -17.43 -0.37 5.24
C LYS A 176 -16.96 -0.23 3.80
N MET A 177 -17.02 0.98 3.23
CA MET A 177 -16.56 1.21 1.86
C MET A 177 -15.11 0.79 1.68
N TRP A 178 -14.25 1.15 2.63
CA TRP A 178 -12.83 0.77 2.69
C TRP A 178 -12.53 0.02 3.98
N GLY A 179 -11.61 -0.93 3.93
CA GLY A 179 -11.21 -1.72 5.09
C GLY A 179 -10.64 -0.86 6.21
N TYR A 180 -9.84 0.16 5.89
CA TYR A 180 -9.26 1.08 6.89
C TYR A 180 -10.34 1.83 7.70
N GLN A 181 -11.54 2.02 7.17
CA GLN A 181 -12.64 2.68 7.90
C GLN A 181 -13.15 1.88 9.12
N ASN A 182 -12.74 0.61 9.26
CA ASN A 182 -12.98 -0.17 10.48
C ASN A 182 -11.95 0.12 11.59
N LEU A 183 -10.97 0.96 11.35
CA LEU A 183 -9.88 1.28 12.27
C LEU A 183 -10.14 2.57 13.09
N GLU A 184 -11.39 2.79 13.52
CA GLU A 184 -11.79 3.88 14.44
C GLU A 184 -11.36 5.30 14.01
N GLY A 185 -11.43 5.60 12.71
CA GLY A 185 -11.13 6.94 12.18
C GLY A 185 -9.64 7.20 11.93
N ILE A 186 -8.79 6.19 12.05
CA ILE A 186 -7.39 6.27 11.62
C ILE A 186 -7.35 6.12 10.09
N GLU A 187 -6.74 7.08 9.40
CA GLU A 187 -6.72 7.11 7.94
C GLU A 187 -5.31 6.96 7.38
N PRO A 188 -5.14 6.20 6.26
CA PRO A 188 -3.88 6.14 5.52
C PRO A 188 -3.64 7.40 4.70
N ASP A 189 -2.38 7.63 4.30
CA ASP A 189 -2.00 8.71 3.39
C ASP A 189 -2.34 8.38 1.92
N ALA A 190 -2.39 7.09 1.61
CA ALA A 190 -2.78 6.56 0.31
C ALA A 190 -3.35 5.16 0.46
N PHE A 191 -4.13 4.72 -0.52
CA PHE A 191 -4.59 3.34 -0.59
C PHE A 191 -4.60 2.83 -2.03
N THR A 192 -4.50 1.52 -2.19
CA THR A 192 -4.62 0.84 -3.48
C THR A 192 -5.90 0.02 -3.53
N SER A 193 -6.56 -0.06 -4.68
CA SER A 193 -7.81 -0.80 -4.82
C SER A 193 -7.90 -1.50 -6.17
N ALA A 194 -8.59 -2.64 -6.19
CA ALA A 194 -8.95 -3.40 -7.38
C ALA A 194 -10.08 -4.39 -7.04
N LYS A 195 -10.30 -5.41 -7.87
CA LYS A 195 -11.27 -6.51 -7.62
C LYS A 195 -12.72 -6.05 -7.39
N VAL A 196 -13.06 -4.87 -7.88
CA VAL A 196 -14.35 -4.24 -7.65
C VAL A 196 -15.35 -4.58 -8.74
N HIS A 197 -14.85 -4.76 -9.96
CA HIS A 197 -15.68 -4.64 -11.16
C HIS A 197 -15.90 -5.95 -11.90
N SER A 198 -15.63 -7.10 -11.29
CA SER A 198 -15.83 -8.38 -11.98
C SER A 198 -17.30 -8.87 -11.97
N ASN A 199 -18.21 -8.15 -11.29
CA ASN A 199 -19.61 -8.59 -11.12
C ASN A 199 -20.65 -7.44 -11.16
N LEU A 200 -20.37 -6.37 -11.91
CA LEU A 200 -21.41 -5.37 -12.26
C LEU A 200 -21.70 -5.40 -13.74
#